data_8cd694f7734ecc0e873c4508a426a2c6
#
_entry.id   8cd694f7734ecc0e873c4508a426a2c6
#
_cell.length_a   1.000
_cell.length_b   1.000
_cell.length_c   1.000
_cell.angle_alpha   90.00
_cell.angle_beta   90.00
_cell.angle_gamma   90.00
#
_symmetry.space_group_name_H-M   'P 1'
#
loop_
_entity.id
_entity.type
_entity.pdbx_description
1 polymer ?
#
loop_
_entity_poly.entity_id
_entity_poly.type
_entity_poly.pdbx_seq_one_letter_code
_entity_poly.pdbx_strand_id
1 'polypeptide(L)'
;MKITNETRELLSNLAGINKNFLFKRGASQTSINHSNSIYMDANIEFDMTAESGLYELYEAGVYDITKVVAGINSLECPEIRFSENSLSVIGGDTEMIFALTDRSKLKVPTKTIKFPDLIDCKFELSSNKITQIINYAKTVYGSTKSFLTGFVLIVGDGRTINAQVQESHRTANDVLKINLGECDQTFRFMVSVDNLKLLMKDDYVVEYSPKHLCRFSCKSKKTIYYCSTENID
;
A
#
# COMPACT_ATOMS: atom_id res chain seq x y z
N MET A 1 14.09 15.30 -12.43
CA MET A 1 12.64 15.09 -12.61
C MET A 1 11.86 15.88 -11.57
N LYS A 2 10.89 16.71 -11.97
CA LYS A 2 9.99 17.44 -11.05
C LYS A 2 9.00 16.51 -10.38
N ILE A 3 8.81 16.68 -9.08
CA ILE A 3 7.90 15.86 -8.29
C ILE A 3 6.55 16.56 -8.15
N THR A 4 5.50 15.92 -8.68
CA THR A 4 4.11 16.39 -8.54
C THR A 4 3.54 16.07 -7.16
N ASN A 5 2.43 16.70 -6.78
CA ASN A 5 1.73 16.36 -5.53
C ASN A 5 1.27 14.89 -5.51
N GLU A 6 0.80 14.37 -6.64
CA GLU A 6 0.43 12.96 -6.76
C GLU A 6 1.64 12.04 -6.52
N THR A 7 2.79 12.35 -7.12
CA THR A 7 4.03 11.59 -6.89
C THR A 7 4.45 11.63 -5.42
N ARG A 8 4.33 12.78 -4.73
CA ARG A 8 4.61 12.91 -3.29
C ARG A 8 3.72 11.99 -2.45
N GLU A 9 2.42 11.98 -2.73
CA GLU A 9 1.46 11.11 -2.02
C GLU A 9 1.79 9.64 -2.23
N LEU A 10 2.06 9.23 -3.48
CA LEU A 10 2.40 7.85 -3.80
C LEU A 10 3.71 7.41 -3.13
N LEU A 11 4.77 8.24 -3.19
CA LEU A 11 6.04 7.96 -2.51
C LEU A 11 5.88 7.90 -0.99
N SER A 12 5.07 8.79 -0.41
CA SER A 12 4.78 8.78 1.03
C SER A 12 4.07 7.49 1.45
N ASN A 13 3.15 7.00 0.63
CA ASN A 13 2.44 5.75 0.89
C ASN A 13 3.36 4.52 0.74
N LEU A 14 4.17 4.47 -0.33
CA LEU A 14 5.19 3.42 -0.52
C LEU A 14 6.16 3.35 0.67
N ALA A 15 6.59 4.52 1.17
CA ALA A 15 7.46 4.65 2.35
C ALA A 15 6.76 4.17 3.64
N GLY A 16 5.44 4.37 3.75
CA GLY A 16 4.63 3.85 4.85
C GLY A 16 4.54 2.33 4.88
N ILE A 17 4.61 1.68 3.73
CA ILE A 17 4.61 0.22 3.60
C ILE A 17 5.97 -0.36 3.95
N ASN A 18 7.06 0.20 3.41
CA ASN A 18 8.41 -0.27 3.67
C ASN A 18 9.43 0.88 3.57
N LYS A 19 10.37 0.91 4.49
CA LYS A 19 11.49 1.86 4.47
C LYS A 19 12.50 1.54 3.38
N ASN A 20 12.71 0.27 3.07
CA ASN A 20 13.57 -0.11 1.96
C ASN A 20 12.84 0.08 0.64
N PHE A 21 13.48 0.76 -0.29
CA PHE A 21 12.88 1.06 -1.57
C PHE A 21 13.87 0.89 -2.72
N LEU A 22 13.36 0.42 -3.84
CA LEU A 22 14.11 0.27 -5.08
C LEU A 22 13.41 1.09 -6.17
N PHE A 23 13.96 2.25 -6.50
CA PHE A 23 13.54 2.97 -7.69
C PHE A 23 13.88 2.13 -8.92
N LYS A 24 12.93 2.02 -9.83
CA LYS A 24 13.09 1.30 -11.10
C LYS A 24 12.81 2.25 -12.24
N ARG A 25 13.57 2.11 -13.31
CA ARG A 25 13.25 2.77 -14.56
C ARG A 25 11.92 2.24 -15.09
N GLY A 26 11.04 3.15 -15.52
CA GLY A 26 9.69 2.81 -15.96
C GLY A 26 8.61 3.17 -14.94
N ALA A 27 7.37 2.83 -15.27
CA ALA A 27 6.21 3.33 -14.55
C ALA A 27 5.82 2.55 -13.30
N SER A 28 6.20 1.27 -13.17
CA SER A 28 5.81 0.42 -12.03
C SER A 28 6.81 0.54 -10.89
N GLN A 29 6.39 1.17 -9.80
CA GLN A 29 7.11 1.26 -8.54
C GLN A 29 6.42 0.40 -7.48
N THR A 30 7.17 -0.45 -6.80
CA THR A 30 6.58 -1.48 -5.94
C THR A 30 7.14 -1.45 -4.53
N SER A 31 6.29 -1.74 -3.54
CA SER A 31 6.68 -1.91 -2.14
C SER A 31 5.97 -3.12 -1.53
N ILE A 32 6.59 -3.74 -0.56
CA ILE A 32 6.04 -4.86 0.22
C ILE A 32 6.42 -4.70 1.68
N ASN A 33 5.48 -4.91 2.60
CA ASN A 33 5.79 -4.81 4.02
C ASN A 33 6.63 -5.99 4.54
N HIS A 34 7.14 -5.87 5.76
CA HIS A 34 8.03 -6.88 6.35
C HIS A 34 7.37 -8.25 6.53
N SER A 35 6.07 -8.31 6.78
CA SER A 35 5.30 -9.56 6.93
C SER A 35 4.87 -10.17 5.59
N ASN A 36 5.11 -9.49 4.47
CA ASN A 36 4.63 -9.85 3.13
C ASN A 36 3.09 -9.93 3.03
N SER A 37 2.36 -9.22 3.90
CA SER A 37 0.90 -9.24 3.95
C SER A 37 0.23 -8.17 3.08
N ILE A 38 0.97 -7.14 2.70
CA ILE A 38 0.54 -6.13 1.75
C ILE A 38 1.64 -5.79 0.76
N TYR A 39 1.27 -5.72 -0.51
CA TYR A 39 2.10 -5.31 -1.64
C TYR A 39 1.40 -4.17 -2.37
N MET A 40 2.12 -3.14 -2.71
CA MET A 40 1.64 -2.00 -3.50
C MET A 40 2.37 -1.94 -4.83
N ASP A 41 1.61 -1.71 -5.89
CA ASP A 41 2.11 -1.38 -7.22
C ASP A 41 1.54 0.00 -7.61
N ALA A 42 2.43 0.97 -7.80
CA ALA A 42 2.08 2.34 -8.14
C ALA A 42 2.69 2.73 -9.48
N ASN A 43 1.90 3.37 -10.33
CA ASN A 43 2.38 3.86 -11.61
C ASN A 43 3.04 5.24 -11.43
N ILE A 44 4.35 5.23 -11.20
CA ILE A 44 5.19 6.43 -11.12
C ILE A 44 6.37 6.25 -12.07
N GLU A 45 6.48 7.11 -13.05
CA GLU A 45 7.61 7.08 -13.98
C GLU A 45 8.74 7.98 -13.47
N PHE A 46 9.93 7.40 -13.32
CA PHE A 46 11.14 8.12 -12.97
C PHE A 46 12.09 8.19 -14.17
N ASP A 47 12.54 9.41 -14.48
CA ASP A 47 13.70 9.61 -15.33
C ASP A 47 14.96 9.34 -14.49
N MET A 48 15.62 8.23 -14.78
CA MET A 48 16.82 7.77 -14.08
C MET A 48 18.09 7.97 -14.92
N THR A 49 18.06 8.90 -15.86
CA THR A 49 19.25 9.31 -16.59
C THR A 49 20.19 10.05 -15.65
N ALA A 50 21.44 9.61 -15.55
CA ALA A 50 22.43 10.30 -14.73
C ALA A 50 22.75 11.69 -15.32
N GLU A 51 23.08 12.66 -14.44
CA GLU A 51 23.41 14.05 -14.85
C GLU A 51 24.55 14.13 -15.88
N SER A 52 25.49 13.17 -15.88
CA SER A 52 26.55 13.09 -16.86
C SER A 52 26.10 12.70 -18.27
N GLY A 53 24.84 12.21 -18.43
CA GLY A 53 24.36 11.62 -19.67
C GLY A 53 25.08 10.31 -20.08
N LEU A 54 26.06 9.86 -19.27
CA LEU A 54 26.93 8.72 -19.57
C LEU A 54 26.37 7.39 -19.04
N TYR A 55 25.45 7.43 -18.08
CA TYR A 55 24.86 6.21 -17.50
C TYR A 55 23.35 6.32 -17.48
N GLU A 56 22.71 5.21 -17.78
CA GLU A 56 21.30 4.97 -17.45
C GLU A 56 21.24 4.00 -16.28
N LEU A 57 20.69 4.46 -15.15
CA LEU A 57 20.42 3.56 -14.04
C LEU A 57 19.12 2.81 -14.30
N TYR A 58 19.18 1.49 -14.25
CA TYR A 58 17.96 0.66 -14.32
C TYR A 58 17.26 0.56 -12.97
N GLU A 59 18.04 0.57 -11.89
CA GLU A 59 17.57 0.45 -10.51
C GLU A 59 18.43 1.32 -9.59
N ALA A 60 17.82 1.95 -8.58
CA ALA A 60 18.51 2.71 -7.54
C ALA A 60 17.93 2.39 -6.17
N GLY A 61 18.72 1.76 -5.32
CA GLY A 61 18.30 1.30 -4.01
C GLY A 61 18.44 2.37 -2.94
N VAL A 62 17.43 2.52 -2.06
CA VAL A 62 17.47 3.40 -0.88
C VAL A 62 17.11 2.60 0.36
N TYR A 63 17.99 2.65 1.37
CA TYR A 63 17.78 1.92 2.62
C TYR A 63 16.66 2.51 3.47
N ASP A 64 16.48 3.84 3.43
CA ASP A 64 15.42 4.54 4.16
C ASP A 64 14.77 5.61 3.29
N ILE A 65 13.74 5.21 2.54
CA ILE A 65 12.97 6.12 1.66
C ILE A 65 12.23 7.20 2.47
N THR A 66 11.96 6.98 3.76
CA THR A 66 11.25 7.98 4.58
C THR A 66 12.03 9.29 4.68
N LYS A 67 13.37 9.22 4.67
CA LYS A 67 14.25 10.41 4.67
C LYS A 67 14.16 11.16 3.35
N VAL A 68 14.14 10.44 2.23
CA VAL A 68 13.98 11.05 0.89
C VAL A 68 12.62 11.73 0.78
N VAL A 69 11.55 11.06 1.23
CA VAL A 69 10.18 11.61 1.26
C VAL A 69 10.10 12.85 2.16
N ALA A 70 10.76 12.83 3.32
CA ALA A 70 10.83 14.02 4.19
C ALA A 70 11.54 15.19 3.48
N GLY A 71 12.64 14.93 2.77
CA GLY A 71 13.32 15.92 1.94
C GLY A 71 12.40 16.49 0.84
N ILE A 72 11.71 15.62 0.10
CA ILE A 72 10.74 16.02 -0.92
C ILE A 72 9.64 16.91 -0.33
N ASN A 73 9.12 16.57 0.84
CA ASN A 73 8.00 17.28 1.46
C ASN A 73 8.43 18.61 2.11
N SER A 74 9.71 18.80 2.41
CA SER A 74 10.23 20.06 2.98
C SER A 74 10.53 21.14 1.95
N LEU A 75 10.53 20.80 0.66
CA LEU A 75 10.91 21.72 -0.42
C LEU A 75 9.70 22.10 -1.28
N GLU A 76 9.71 23.35 -1.76
CA GLU A 76 8.81 23.77 -2.82
C GLU A 76 9.33 23.27 -4.17
N CYS A 77 8.41 22.75 -5.02
CA CYS A 77 8.74 22.27 -6.37
C CYS A 77 10.00 21.39 -6.45
N PRO A 78 10.14 20.32 -5.63
CA PRO A 78 11.36 19.52 -5.60
C PRO A 78 11.59 18.77 -6.90
N GLU A 79 12.85 18.61 -7.22
CA GLU A 79 13.34 17.72 -8.28
C GLU A 79 14.13 16.58 -7.68
N ILE A 80 14.01 15.39 -8.26
CA ILE A 80 14.89 14.26 -7.98
C ILE A 80 15.87 14.11 -9.12
N ARG A 81 17.15 13.92 -8.78
CA ARG A 81 18.22 13.58 -9.68
C ARG A 81 18.99 12.37 -9.19
N PHE A 82 19.35 11.50 -10.11
CA PHE A 82 20.11 10.30 -9.81
C PHE A 82 21.56 10.49 -10.29
N SER A 83 22.52 10.03 -9.49
CA SER A 83 23.90 9.82 -9.87
C SER A 83 24.29 8.35 -9.64
N GLU A 84 25.50 7.96 -9.98
CA GLU A 84 25.97 6.58 -9.83
C GLU A 84 25.80 6.04 -8.38
N ASN A 85 26.08 6.86 -7.37
CA ASN A 85 26.11 6.45 -5.98
C ASN A 85 25.18 7.24 -5.06
N SER A 86 24.39 8.17 -5.60
CA SER A 86 23.51 9.01 -4.81
C SER A 86 22.23 9.41 -5.55
N LEU A 87 21.26 9.82 -4.74
CA LEU A 87 20.03 10.47 -5.17
C LEU A 87 20.00 11.85 -4.52
N SER A 88 19.81 12.89 -5.31
CA SER A 88 19.64 14.26 -4.82
C SER A 88 18.18 14.68 -4.90
N VAL A 89 17.71 15.38 -3.85
CA VAL A 89 16.44 16.10 -3.83
C VAL A 89 16.75 17.58 -3.78
N ILE A 90 16.32 18.31 -4.80
CA ILE A 90 16.70 19.71 -5.03
C ILE A 90 15.46 20.58 -5.08
N GLY A 91 15.49 21.74 -4.39
CA GLY A 91 14.45 22.75 -4.46
C GLY A 91 14.99 24.12 -4.09
N GLY A 92 14.86 25.09 -4.98
CA GLY A 92 15.49 26.42 -4.82
C GLY A 92 17.01 26.31 -4.66
N ASP A 93 17.54 26.88 -3.58
CA ASP A 93 18.97 26.88 -3.26
C ASP A 93 19.37 25.67 -2.37
N THR A 94 18.47 24.74 -2.14
CA THR A 94 18.70 23.60 -1.23
C THR A 94 18.85 22.30 -2.02
N GLU A 95 19.90 21.56 -1.71
CA GLU A 95 20.11 20.19 -2.19
C GLU A 95 20.33 19.25 -0.99
N MET A 96 19.63 18.12 -1.01
CA MET A 96 19.80 17.03 -0.05
C MET A 96 20.28 15.80 -0.80
N ILE A 97 21.40 15.23 -0.38
CA ILE A 97 22.03 14.08 -1.04
C ILE A 97 21.87 12.85 -0.17
N PHE A 98 21.33 11.77 -0.77
CA PHE A 98 21.12 10.48 -0.14
C PHE A 98 21.97 9.42 -0.83
N ALA A 99 22.72 8.66 -0.08
CA ALA A 99 23.52 7.56 -0.61
C ALA A 99 22.63 6.43 -1.12
N LEU A 100 22.95 5.90 -2.27
CA LEU A 100 22.34 4.70 -2.81
C LEU A 100 22.92 3.46 -2.13
N THR A 101 22.15 2.39 -2.15
CA THR A 101 22.46 1.12 -1.50
C THR A 101 22.26 -0.01 -2.50
N ASP A 102 23.13 -1.00 -2.44
CA ASP A 102 23.00 -2.21 -3.25
C ASP A 102 21.68 -2.95 -2.95
N ARG A 103 21.04 -3.44 -4.03
CA ARG A 103 19.78 -4.18 -3.95
C ARG A 103 19.84 -5.38 -2.99
N SER A 104 20.98 -6.06 -2.90
CA SER A 104 21.13 -7.23 -2.04
C SER A 104 20.97 -6.93 -0.55
N LYS A 105 21.11 -5.66 -0.16
CA LYS A 105 20.93 -5.17 1.23
C LYS A 105 19.50 -4.71 1.52
N LEU A 106 18.61 -4.76 0.54
CA LEU A 106 17.24 -4.25 0.63
C LEU A 106 16.23 -5.38 0.70
N LYS A 107 15.23 -5.22 1.56
CA LYS A 107 14.03 -6.07 1.53
C LYS A 107 12.99 -5.43 0.61
N VAL A 108 13.07 -5.75 -0.66
CA VAL A 108 12.18 -5.22 -1.73
C VAL A 108 11.55 -6.37 -2.52
N PRO A 109 10.43 -6.14 -3.21
CA PRO A 109 9.80 -7.16 -4.04
C PRO A 109 10.77 -7.67 -5.12
N THR A 110 10.87 -8.99 -5.22
CA THR A 110 11.69 -9.67 -6.25
C THR A 110 10.87 -10.07 -7.46
N LYS A 111 9.55 -10.14 -7.32
CA LYS A 111 8.60 -10.53 -8.37
C LYS A 111 7.36 -9.65 -8.31
N THR A 112 6.74 -9.42 -9.46
CA THR A 112 5.42 -8.81 -9.55
C THR A 112 4.36 -9.84 -9.14
N ILE A 113 3.38 -9.41 -8.34
CA ILE A 113 2.25 -10.26 -7.98
C ILE A 113 1.32 -10.36 -9.19
N LYS A 114 0.97 -11.59 -9.54
CA LYS A 114 -0.11 -11.89 -10.48
C LYS A 114 -1.37 -12.21 -9.69
N PHE A 115 -2.43 -11.44 -9.90
CA PHE A 115 -3.72 -11.74 -9.29
C PHE A 115 -4.31 -12.99 -9.94
N PRO A 116 -4.90 -13.90 -9.15
CA PRO A 116 -5.53 -15.10 -9.71
C PRO A 116 -6.71 -14.78 -10.64
N ASP A 117 -6.93 -15.61 -11.67
CA ASP A 117 -8.05 -15.44 -12.59
C ASP A 117 -9.40 -15.77 -11.93
N LEU A 118 -9.39 -16.66 -10.92
CA LEU A 118 -10.58 -17.02 -10.16
C LEU A 118 -10.90 -15.92 -9.14
N ILE A 119 -12.03 -15.26 -9.31
CA ILE A 119 -12.53 -14.18 -8.47
C ILE A 119 -13.86 -14.62 -7.88
N ASP A 120 -13.94 -14.69 -6.54
CA ASP A 120 -15.17 -15.07 -5.83
C ASP A 120 -16.12 -13.87 -5.66
N CYS A 121 -15.57 -12.66 -5.50
CA CYS A 121 -16.41 -11.47 -5.40
C CYS A 121 -15.69 -10.23 -5.91
N LYS A 122 -16.51 -9.25 -6.32
CA LYS A 122 -16.07 -7.91 -6.72
C LYS A 122 -17.09 -6.88 -6.21
N PHE A 123 -16.60 -5.85 -5.52
CA PHE A 123 -17.44 -4.77 -5.00
C PHE A 123 -16.68 -3.45 -4.88
N GLU A 124 -17.41 -2.37 -4.64
CA GLU A 124 -16.83 -1.05 -4.40
C GLU A 124 -16.71 -0.77 -2.90
N LEU A 125 -15.59 -0.20 -2.48
CA LEU A 125 -15.32 0.16 -1.11
C LEU A 125 -14.85 1.61 -1.05
N SER A 126 -15.68 2.48 -0.48
CA SER A 126 -15.34 3.90 -0.38
C SER A 126 -14.34 4.18 0.73
N SER A 127 -13.55 5.22 0.54
CA SER A 127 -12.61 5.76 1.54
C SER A 127 -13.28 6.02 2.91
N ASN A 128 -14.53 6.51 2.89
CA ASN A 128 -15.29 6.74 4.12
C ASN A 128 -15.59 5.43 4.87
N LYS A 129 -15.94 4.36 4.15
CA LYS A 129 -16.19 3.04 4.75
C LYS A 129 -14.90 2.44 5.34
N ILE A 130 -13.77 2.57 4.65
CA ILE A 130 -12.45 2.16 5.17
C ILE A 130 -12.16 2.91 6.48
N THR A 131 -12.36 4.23 6.49
CA THR A 131 -12.16 5.05 7.70
C THR A 131 -13.07 4.62 8.85
N GLN A 132 -14.34 4.31 8.57
CA GLN A 132 -15.28 3.78 9.58
C GLN A 132 -14.79 2.43 10.14
N ILE A 133 -14.38 1.50 9.27
CA ILE A 133 -13.83 0.19 9.67
C ILE A 133 -12.64 0.38 10.61
N ILE A 134 -11.66 1.21 10.22
CA ILE A 134 -10.45 1.47 11.02
C ILE A 134 -10.81 2.09 12.38
N ASN A 135 -11.74 3.04 12.42
CA ASN A 135 -12.17 3.68 13.66
C ASN A 135 -12.91 2.70 14.60
N TYR A 136 -13.78 1.85 14.05
CA TYR A 136 -14.48 0.82 14.82
C TYR A 136 -13.52 -0.25 15.33
N ALA A 137 -12.52 -0.62 14.54
CA ALA A 137 -11.46 -1.50 15.00
C ALA A 137 -10.71 -0.92 16.20
N LYS A 138 -10.41 0.37 16.22
CA LYS A 138 -9.82 1.04 17.39
C LYS A 138 -10.73 0.98 18.62
N THR A 139 -12.03 1.07 18.43
CA THR A 139 -13.01 0.99 19.53
C THR A 139 -13.09 -0.42 20.11
N VAL A 140 -13.19 -1.44 19.25
CA VAL A 140 -13.32 -2.85 19.65
C VAL A 140 -12.03 -3.39 20.26
N TYR A 141 -10.88 -3.10 19.65
CA TYR A 141 -9.60 -3.62 20.15
C TYR A 141 -9.01 -2.81 21.31
N GLY A 142 -9.59 -1.63 21.60
CA GLY A 142 -9.14 -0.76 22.69
C GLY A 142 -7.71 -0.25 22.50
N SER A 143 -7.18 0.31 23.58
CA SER A 143 -5.78 0.74 23.68
C SER A 143 -4.84 -0.39 24.12
N THR A 144 -5.34 -1.59 24.28
CA THR A 144 -4.54 -2.75 24.65
C THR A 144 -3.51 -3.01 23.56
N LYS A 145 -2.25 -2.89 23.91
CA LYS A 145 -1.09 -3.29 23.09
C LYS A 145 -1.04 -4.82 22.94
N SER A 146 -2.15 -5.41 22.55
CA SER A 146 -2.19 -6.82 22.18
C SER A 146 -1.48 -6.94 20.84
N PHE A 147 -0.50 -7.81 20.75
CA PHE A 147 0.20 -8.18 19.52
C PHE A 147 -0.69 -8.92 18.50
N LEU A 148 -1.97 -9.05 18.79
CA LEU A 148 -2.96 -9.61 17.89
C LEU A 148 -3.37 -8.50 16.91
N THR A 149 -2.88 -8.56 15.70
CA THR A 149 -3.40 -7.77 14.57
C THR A 149 -4.89 -8.01 14.47
N GLY A 150 -5.70 -6.94 14.65
CA GLY A 150 -7.12 -7.02 14.46
C GLY A 150 -7.47 -7.33 13.01
N PHE A 151 -8.48 -8.13 12.80
CA PHE A 151 -8.98 -8.47 11.47
C PHE A 151 -10.38 -7.92 11.27
N VAL A 152 -10.68 -7.59 10.02
CA VAL A 152 -12.03 -7.32 9.54
C VAL A 152 -12.51 -8.52 8.75
N LEU A 153 -13.65 -9.06 9.15
CA LEU A 153 -14.34 -10.09 8.41
C LEU A 153 -15.28 -9.44 7.39
N ILE A 154 -15.07 -9.71 6.12
CA ILE A 154 -15.95 -9.29 5.03
C ILE A 154 -16.83 -10.47 4.64
N VAL A 155 -18.15 -10.25 4.68
CA VAL A 155 -19.17 -11.28 4.41
C VAL A 155 -20.16 -10.76 3.37
N GLY A 156 -20.31 -11.50 2.29
CA GLY A 156 -21.44 -11.41 1.39
C GLY A 156 -22.44 -12.55 1.67
N ASP A 157 -23.70 -12.25 1.84
CA ASP A 157 -24.76 -13.23 2.16
C ASP A 157 -25.73 -13.49 1.00
N GLY A 158 -25.38 -13.03 -0.21
CA GLY A 158 -26.22 -13.09 -1.41
C GLY A 158 -27.25 -11.95 -1.50
N ARG A 159 -27.23 -10.98 -0.57
CA ARG A 159 -28.05 -9.76 -0.59
C ARG A 159 -27.22 -8.52 -0.25
N THR A 160 -26.43 -8.62 0.81
CA THR A 160 -25.64 -7.50 1.33
C THR A 160 -24.20 -7.92 1.59
N ILE A 161 -23.32 -6.94 1.49
CA ILE A 161 -21.93 -7.07 1.92
C ILE A 161 -21.78 -6.35 3.25
N ASN A 162 -21.24 -7.04 4.24
CA ASN A 162 -21.00 -6.49 5.56
C ASN A 162 -19.52 -6.64 5.98
N ALA A 163 -18.93 -5.57 6.49
CA ALA A 163 -17.69 -5.63 7.24
C ALA A 163 -18.03 -5.83 8.73
N GLN A 164 -17.44 -6.83 9.36
CA GLN A 164 -17.62 -7.15 10.78
C GLN A 164 -16.28 -6.97 11.49
N VAL A 165 -16.26 -6.10 12.48
CA VAL A 165 -15.10 -5.89 13.36
C VAL A 165 -15.42 -6.57 14.69
N GLN A 166 -14.55 -7.50 15.09
CA GLN A 166 -14.73 -8.29 16.31
C GLN A 166 -13.38 -8.51 17.00
N GLU A 167 -13.38 -8.60 18.31
CA GLU A 167 -12.16 -8.73 19.12
C GLU A 167 -11.42 -10.05 18.86
N SER A 168 -12.17 -11.13 18.59
CA SER A 168 -11.63 -12.44 18.25
C SER A 168 -12.58 -13.14 17.29
N HIS A 169 -12.05 -13.90 16.34
CA HIS A 169 -12.85 -14.76 15.45
C HIS A 169 -13.44 -15.98 16.14
N ARG A 170 -13.04 -16.28 17.40
CA ARG A 170 -13.51 -17.46 18.15
C ARG A 170 -14.53 -17.15 19.24
N THR A 171 -14.55 -15.92 19.77
CA THR A 171 -15.45 -15.53 20.86
C THR A 171 -15.85 -14.07 20.67
N ALA A 172 -16.86 -13.83 19.83
CA ALA A 172 -17.33 -12.47 19.62
C ALA A 172 -18.41 -12.14 20.67
N ASN A 173 -18.06 -11.38 21.69
CA ASN A 173 -19.04 -10.72 22.55
C ASN A 173 -19.50 -9.39 21.94
N ASP A 174 -18.58 -8.65 21.30
CA ASP A 174 -18.87 -7.37 20.66
C ASP A 174 -18.54 -7.43 19.17
N VAL A 175 -19.55 -7.29 18.33
CA VAL A 175 -19.42 -7.26 16.87
C VAL A 175 -20.02 -5.97 16.34
N LEU A 176 -19.19 -5.15 15.72
CA LEU A 176 -19.66 -3.99 14.97
C LEU A 176 -19.77 -4.34 13.49
N LYS A 177 -20.96 -4.13 12.92
CA LYS A 177 -21.26 -4.39 11.50
C LYS A 177 -21.43 -3.10 10.74
N ILE A 178 -20.77 -3.02 9.57
CA ILE A 178 -20.88 -1.92 8.62
C ILE A 178 -21.40 -2.48 7.32
N ASN A 179 -22.52 -1.99 6.83
CA ASN A 179 -23.00 -2.32 5.50
C ASN A 179 -22.12 -1.64 4.45
N LEU A 180 -21.58 -2.43 3.52
CA LEU A 180 -20.72 -1.96 2.42
C LEU A 180 -21.48 -1.81 1.11
N GLY A 181 -22.62 -2.47 0.95
CA GLY A 181 -23.44 -2.45 -0.26
C GLY A 181 -24.23 -3.72 -0.47
N GLU A 182 -24.76 -3.89 -1.67
CA GLU A 182 -25.50 -5.07 -2.09
C GLU A 182 -24.61 -6.06 -2.84
N CYS A 183 -24.93 -7.35 -2.80
CA CYS A 183 -24.30 -8.39 -3.60
C CYS A 183 -25.27 -9.55 -3.86
N ASP A 184 -25.01 -10.26 -4.94
CA ASP A 184 -25.72 -11.48 -5.33
C ASP A 184 -24.90 -12.76 -5.06
N GLN A 185 -23.74 -12.60 -4.45
CA GLN A 185 -22.77 -13.66 -4.18
C GLN A 185 -22.63 -13.93 -2.69
N THR A 186 -22.35 -15.20 -2.37
CA THR A 186 -22.00 -15.61 -1.01
C THR A 186 -20.50 -15.83 -0.92
N PHE A 187 -19.83 -15.08 -0.03
CA PHE A 187 -18.39 -15.17 0.19
C PHE A 187 -18.02 -14.74 1.60
N ARG A 188 -16.82 -15.12 2.01
CA ARG A 188 -16.29 -14.77 3.34
C ARG A 188 -14.77 -14.74 3.30
N PHE A 189 -14.16 -13.64 3.79
CA PHE A 189 -12.71 -13.54 3.95
C PHE A 189 -12.33 -12.51 5.01
N MET A 190 -11.13 -12.62 5.57
CA MET A 190 -10.60 -11.68 6.55
C MET A 190 -9.40 -10.91 6.00
N VAL A 191 -9.39 -9.60 6.29
CA VAL A 191 -8.27 -8.70 5.98
C VAL A 191 -7.77 -8.06 7.28
N SER A 192 -6.45 -7.95 7.43
CA SER A 192 -5.86 -7.24 8.56
C SER A 192 -6.22 -5.75 8.54
N VAL A 193 -6.64 -5.21 9.69
CA VAL A 193 -6.87 -3.78 9.88
C VAL A 193 -5.60 -2.98 9.63
N ASP A 194 -4.43 -3.54 9.96
CA ASP A 194 -3.15 -2.87 9.73
C ASP A 194 -2.84 -2.73 8.23
N ASN A 195 -3.24 -3.70 7.42
CA ASN A 195 -3.16 -3.56 5.96
C ASN A 195 -4.10 -2.47 5.45
N LEU A 196 -5.34 -2.38 5.99
CA LEU A 196 -6.28 -1.32 5.59
C LEU A 196 -5.78 0.09 5.95
N LYS A 197 -5.03 0.25 7.05
CA LYS A 197 -4.40 1.53 7.43
C LYS A 197 -3.32 2.00 6.45
N LEU A 198 -2.73 1.08 5.69
CA LEU A 198 -1.69 1.36 4.70
C LEU A 198 -2.26 1.75 3.33
N LEU A 199 -3.56 1.56 3.11
CA LEU A 199 -4.22 2.01 1.89
C LEU A 199 -4.27 3.55 1.86
N MET A 200 -4.06 4.13 0.69
CA MET A 200 -4.26 5.57 0.48
C MET A 200 -5.71 5.96 0.69
N LYS A 201 -5.95 7.25 0.93
CA LYS A 201 -7.32 7.79 1.00
C LYS A 201 -7.90 7.88 -0.40
N ASP A 202 -8.56 6.82 -0.86
CA ASP A 202 -9.21 6.69 -2.16
C ASP A 202 -10.42 5.77 -2.06
N ASP A 203 -11.26 5.77 -3.08
CA ASP A 203 -12.27 4.75 -3.31
C ASP A 203 -11.65 3.59 -4.10
N TYR A 204 -12.10 2.38 -3.82
CA TYR A 204 -11.50 1.17 -4.39
C TYR A 204 -12.53 0.28 -5.08
N VAL A 205 -12.08 -0.40 -6.13
CA VAL A 205 -12.67 -1.65 -6.56
C VAL A 205 -11.94 -2.77 -5.85
N VAL A 206 -12.66 -3.56 -5.07
CA VAL A 206 -12.13 -4.68 -4.30
C VAL A 206 -12.49 -5.97 -5.00
N GLU A 207 -11.51 -6.84 -5.20
CA GLU A 207 -11.68 -8.18 -5.76
C GLU A 207 -11.01 -9.19 -4.83
N TYR A 208 -11.71 -10.26 -4.51
CA TYR A 208 -11.21 -11.35 -3.67
C TYR A 208 -11.12 -12.64 -4.45
N SER A 209 -10.01 -13.34 -4.26
CA SER A 209 -9.77 -14.69 -4.77
C SER A 209 -9.68 -15.69 -3.62
N PRO A 210 -10.27 -16.90 -3.76
CA PRO A 210 -10.17 -17.97 -2.76
C PRO A 210 -8.75 -18.51 -2.58
N LYS A 211 -7.80 -18.03 -3.39
CA LYS A 211 -6.35 -18.24 -3.19
C LYS A 211 -5.75 -17.31 -2.13
N HIS A 212 -6.56 -16.82 -1.20
CA HIS A 212 -6.19 -15.99 -0.06
C HIS A 212 -5.53 -14.66 -0.47
N LEU A 213 -6.03 -14.05 -1.53
CA LEU A 213 -5.54 -12.76 -2.02
C LEU A 213 -6.70 -11.82 -2.31
N CYS A 214 -6.61 -10.61 -1.80
CA CYS A 214 -7.51 -9.52 -2.08
C CYS A 214 -6.78 -8.42 -2.85
N ARG A 215 -7.41 -7.88 -3.90
CA ARG A 215 -6.90 -6.78 -4.70
C ARG A 215 -7.76 -5.56 -4.46
N PHE A 216 -7.10 -4.44 -4.11
CA PHE A 216 -7.71 -3.11 -3.99
C PHE A 216 -7.18 -2.24 -5.11
N SER A 217 -8.01 -1.94 -6.09
CA SER A 217 -7.64 -1.06 -7.21
C SER A 217 -8.17 0.34 -6.94
N CYS A 218 -7.29 1.34 -6.83
CA CYS A 218 -7.68 2.75 -6.66
C CYS A 218 -8.53 3.21 -7.84
N LYS A 219 -9.59 3.99 -7.57
CA LYS A 219 -10.44 4.56 -8.62
C LYS A 219 -9.84 5.84 -9.22
N SER A 220 -9.15 6.65 -8.41
CA SER A 220 -8.60 7.94 -8.86
C SER A 220 -7.16 7.85 -9.36
N LYS A 221 -6.41 6.81 -8.99
CA LYS A 221 -4.98 6.66 -9.29
C LYS A 221 -4.67 5.30 -9.90
N LYS A 222 -3.64 5.22 -10.71
CA LYS A 222 -3.13 3.95 -11.25
C LYS A 222 -2.30 3.22 -10.19
N THR A 223 -2.97 2.82 -9.11
CA THR A 223 -2.34 2.16 -7.95
C THR A 223 -3.18 0.97 -7.53
N ILE A 224 -2.50 -0.13 -7.27
CA ILE A 224 -3.11 -1.40 -6.87
C ILE A 224 -2.43 -1.90 -5.61
N TYR A 225 -3.23 -2.37 -4.64
CA TYR A 225 -2.75 -3.09 -3.47
C TYR A 225 -3.19 -4.55 -3.54
N TYR A 226 -2.30 -5.42 -3.14
CA TYR A 226 -2.58 -6.84 -2.95
C TYR A 226 -2.39 -7.15 -1.47
N CYS A 227 -3.44 -7.62 -0.82
CA CYS A 227 -3.42 -7.97 0.59
C CYS A 227 -3.65 -9.48 0.74
N SER A 228 -2.81 -10.15 1.54
CA SER A 228 -3.11 -11.50 1.97
C SER A 228 -4.37 -11.50 2.83
N THR A 229 -5.18 -12.55 2.70
CA THR A 229 -6.35 -12.80 3.53
C THR A 229 -6.12 -14.03 4.39
N GLU A 230 -6.74 -14.04 5.58
CA GLU A 230 -6.67 -15.18 6.49
C GLU A 230 -7.81 -16.16 6.20
N ASN A 231 -7.55 -17.45 6.44
CA ASN A 231 -8.55 -18.50 6.41
C ASN A 231 -9.54 -18.34 7.56
N ILE A 232 -10.78 -18.73 7.28
CA ILE A 232 -11.87 -18.82 8.25
C ILE A 232 -12.33 -20.28 8.24
N ASP A 233 -11.51 -21.12 8.82
CA ASP A 233 -11.90 -22.49 9.13
C ASP A 233 -12.62 -22.59 10.48
#